data_552a2de51fe0f0a99f315619fd23715b
#
_entry.id   552a2de51fe0f0a99f315619fd23715b
#
_cell.length_a   1.000
_cell.length_b   1.000
_cell.length_c   1.000
_cell.angle_alpha   90.00
_cell.angle_beta   90.00
_cell.angle_gamma   90.00
#
_symmetry.space_group_name_H-M   'P 1'
#
loop_
_entity.id
_entity.type
_entity.pdbx_description
1 polymer ?
#
loop_
_entity_poly.entity_id
_entity_poly.type
_entity_poly.pdbx_seq_one_letter_code
_entity_poly.pdbx_strand_id
1 'polypeptide(L)'
;MKSFIARALLVLVLASFSQFARGRIGADIPWTTYEAEEMTTTGIVLGPKYGPFLVETESSGQKCVKLRAPGEYVEFTVQSSANAMVVRYSLPDAATGGGIDSALAVYQNGKLLKELSLTSRYTWLYGKYPFSNKPQEGKPRNFYDECRLKDLSLLKGDVIRLEKNDARAPYCIIDLIDLEQATPALAAPANSLSLAEFGANGRGEMDDTEALRKCIAAASKQGKAVWIPAGVYKLTGDIDLPARASIRGAGMWHSTFVGAPELYGQADRRVRFKLNGSNIRLEDFAIVGGLNYRNDLEANDGILGNRCDNSVLSRLWIEHTKVGMWFYYSSGLMIEGCRFRNTVADGLNFCAGVRSSLVQNSTTRGTGDDCFAIWPAPPDQAFATLMPGSNVVRHCTGQLPFLANGGAIYGGADNRIEDCLFTDISPGAGILLSTTFPTSSEQLKVDNNFSGTTVVRNCELRHCGGFDHGWEWRAAMQFCLDRKSIS
;
A
#
# COMPACT_ATOMS: atom_id res chain seq x y z
N MET A 1 62.76 -15.30 -13.53
CA MET A 1 62.29 -14.03 -12.95
C MET A 1 60.99 -13.45 -13.57
N LYS A 2 60.28 -14.15 -14.48
CA LYS A 2 59.02 -13.63 -15.10
C LYS A 2 57.72 -14.30 -14.56
N SER A 3 57.85 -15.25 -13.63
CA SER A 3 56.69 -16.01 -13.10
C SER A 3 56.15 -15.51 -11.75
N PHE A 4 56.85 -14.61 -11.05
CA PHE A 4 56.46 -14.15 -9.72
C PHE A 4 55.63 -12.87 -9.72
N ILE A 5 55.66 -12.07 -10.80
CA ILE A 5 54.94 -10.79 -10.88
C ILE A 5 53.46 -11.00 -11.25
N ALA A 6 53.14 -12.07 -11.99
CA ALA A 6 51.74 -12.34 -12.38
C ALA A 6 50.84 -12.88 -11.23
N ARG A 7 51.43 -13.47 -10.18
CA ARG A 7 50.67 -13.97 -9.02
C ARG A 7 50.37 -12.90 -7.96
N ALA A 8 51.20 -11.86 -7.89
CA ALA A 8 50.99 -10.75 -6.94
C ALA A 8 49.88 -9.81 -7.40
N LEU A 9 49.66 -9.63 -8.71
CA LEU A 9 48.58 -8.77 -9.24
C LEU A 9 47.18 -9.40 -9.12
N LEU A 10 47.10 -10.74 -9.14
CA LEU A 10 45.82 -11.43 -9.01
C LEU A 10 45.26 -11.42 -7.57
N VAL A 11 46.13 -11.32 -6.58
CA VAL A 11 45.71 -11.25 -5.15
C VAL A 11 45.28 -9.85 -4.76
N LEU A 12 45.79 -8.79 -5.38
CA LEU A 12 45.40 -7.42 -5.11
C LEU A 12 44.04 -7.03 -5.75
N VAL A 13 43.62 -7.69 -6.85
CA VAL A 13 42.33 -7.43 -7.49
C VAL A 13 41.18 -8.15 -6.76
N LEU A 14 41.46 -9.24 -6.05
CA LEU A 14 40.46 -9.95 -5.26
C LEU A 14 40.22 -9.33 -3.85
N ALA A 15 41.13 -8.53 -3.34
CA ALA A 15 40.98 -7.86 -2.05
C ALA A 15 40.15 -6.54 -2.12
N SER A 16 39.92 -6.00 -3.32
CA SER A 16 39.17 -4.75 -3.50
C SER A 16 37.66 -4.96 -3.76
N PHE A 17 37.15 -6.19 -3.79
CA PHE A 17 35.71 -6.48 -4.00
C PHE A 17 34.97 -6.92 -2.74
N SER A 18 35.51 -6.79 -1.56
CA SER A 18 34.84 -7.15 -0.30
C SER A 18 34.42 -5.95 0.56
N GLN A 19 34.21 -4.78 -0.01
CA GLN A 19 33.25 -3.86 0.58
C GLN A 19 31.86 -4.34 0.15
N PHE A 20 31.30 -5.29 0.89
CA PHE A 20 29.86 -5.51 0.88
C PHE A 20 29.20 -4.15 1.14
N ALA A 21 28.65 -3.53 0.11
CA ALA A 21 27.68 -2.48 0.32
C ALA A 21 26.66 -3.06 1.31
N ARG A 22 26.54 -2.48 2.50
CA ARG A 22 25.46 -2.82 3.44
C ARG A 22 24.21 -2.74 2.62
N GLY A 23 23.53 -3.85 2.41
CA GLY A 23 22.31 -3.90 1.63
C GLY A 23 21.35 -2.83 2.18
N ARG A 24 20.75 -2.05 1.30
CA ARG A 24 19.80 -1.02 1.67
C ARG A 24 18.63 -1.65 2.44
N ILE A 25 18.26 -1.06 3.56
CA ILE A 25 17.08 -1.44 4.34
C ILE A 25 15.87 -0.66 3.82
N GLY A 26 14.75 -1.34 3.62
CA GLY A 26 13.52 -0.76 3.09
C GLY A 26 13.48 -0.67 1.56
N ALA A 27 12.37 -0.16 1.04
CA ALA A 27 12.10 0.00 -0.37
C ALA A 27 12.91 1.15 -0.99
N ASP A 28 13.10 1.12 -2.30
CA ASP A 28 13.64 2.22 -3.10
C ASP A 28 12.54 3.24 -3.36
N ILE A 29 12.46 4.21 -2.48
CA ILE A 29 11.44 5.25 -2.60
C ILE A 29 11.92 6.35 -3.54
N PRO A 30 11.16 6.67 -4.61
CA PRO A 30 11.55 7.69 -5.58
C PRO A 30 11.14 9.10 -5.17
N TRP A 31 10.72 9.31 -3.94
CA TRP A 31 10.28 10.61 -3.42
C TRP A 31 11.12 11.09 -2.26
N THR A 32 11.08 12.40 -2.02
CA THR A 32 11.59 13.04 -0.81
C THR A 32 10.40 13.40 0.07
N THR A 33 10.42 12.92 1.31
CA THR A 33 9.39 13.24 2.32
C THR A 33 9.77 14.50 3.10
N TYR A 34 8.80 15.35 3.34
CA TYR A 34 8.87 16.55 4.15
C TYR A 34 7.84 16.40 5.28
N GLU A 35 8.31 16.31 6.52
CA GLU A 35 7.47 16.22 7.71
C GLU A 35 6.90 17.60 8.05
N ALA A 36 5.59 17.70 8.28
CA ALA A 36 4.94 19.00 8.46
C ALA A 36 5.42 19.76 9.70
N GLU A 37 5.74 19.05 10.78
CA GLU A 37 6.26 19.65 12.00
C GLU A 37 7.68 20.22 11.88
N GLU A 38 8.42 19.82 10.84
CA GLU A 38 9.75 20.35 10.51
C GLU A 38 9.70 21.57 9.58
N MET A 39 8.52 21.92 9.08
CA MET A 39 8.31 23.04 8.17
C MET A 39 8.13 24.36 8.93
N THR A 40 8.31 25.47 8.24
CA THR A 40 7.81 26.77 8.72
C THR A 40 6.30 26.74 8.76
N THR A 41 5.69 27.06 9.91
CA THR A 41 4.23 27.01 10.05
C THR A 41 3.68 28.11 10.95
N THR A 42 2.46 28.55 10.65
CA THR A 42 1.62 29.38 11.52
C THR A 42 0.56 28.56 12.24
N GLY A 43 0.45 27.26 11.91
CA GLY A 43 -0.43 26.32 12.59
C GLY A 43 0.12 25.85 13.94
N ILE A 44 -0.55 24.88 14.54
CA ILE A 44 -0.12 24.27 15.79
C ILE A 44 0.51 22.91 15.51
N VAL A 45 1.76 22.73 15.94
CA VAL A 45 2.40 21.43 16.00
C VAL A 45 1.76 20.61 17.11
N LEU A 46 1.22 19.45 16.78
CA LEU A 46 0.64 18.47 17.70
C LEU A 46 1.62 17.31 17.90
N GLY A 47 1.62 16.76 19.12
CA GLY A 47 2.44 15.59 19.45
C GLY A 47 3.83 15.92 20.04
N PRO A 48 4.70 14.91 20.27
CA PRO A 48 4.40 13.49 20.01
C PRO A 48 3.41 12.89 21.02
N LYS A 49 2.56 11.99 20.54
CA LYS A 49 1.67 11.18 21.38
C LYS A 49 1.62 9.73 20.92
N TYR A 50 1.45 8.82 21.89
CA TYR A 50 1.57 7.37 21.66
C TYR A 50 0.33 6.59 22.13
N GLY A 51 -0.70 7.26 22.62
CA GLY A 51 -1.94 6.63 23.07
C GLY A 51 -2.86 6.29 21.89
N PRO A 52 -3.72 5.28 22.02
CA PRO A 52 -4.67 4.93 20.97
C PRO A 52 -5.72 6.03 20.76
N PHE A 53 -6.33 6.06 19.59
CA PHE A 53 -7.45 6.95 19.23
C PHE A 53 -7.10 8.45 19.17
N LEU A 54 -5.86 8.76 18.83
CA LEU A 54 -5.38 10.13 18.68
C LEU A 54 -4.82 10.33 17.28
N VAL A 55 -5.09 11.49 16.70
CA VAL A 55 -4.57 11.81 15.35
C VAL A 55 -3.04 11.82 15.31
N GLU A 56 -2.39 12.25 16.38
CA GLU A 56 -0.94 12.28 16.48
C GLU A 56 -0.32 10.88 16.46
N THR A 57 -1.01 9.91 17.03
CA THR A 57 -0.51 8.53 17.09
C THR A 57 -0.47 7.85 15.72
N GLU A 58 -1.36 8.24 14.81
CA GLU A 58 -1.41 7.73 13.43
C GLU A 58 -0.65 8.62 12.44
N SER A 59 0.12 9.63 12.91
CA SER A 59 0.99 10.46 12.07
C SER A 59 2.43 10.01 12.10
N SER A 60 3.21 10.40 11.11
CA SER A 60 4.64 10.15 11.00
C SER A 60 5.36 10.79 12.19
N GLY A 61 6.30 10.09 12.81
CA GLY A 61 6.97 10.56 14.02
C GLY A 61 6.03 10.88 15.19
N GLN A 62 4.74 10.49 15.12
CA GLN A 62 3.66 10.81 16.06
C GLN A 62 3.45 12.31 16.26
N LYS A 63 3.74 13.10 15.21
CA LYS A 63 3.56 14.55 15.17
C LYS A 63 2.89 14.99 13.88
N CYS A 64 2.19 16.10 13.91
CA CYS A 64 1.55 16.69 12.74
C CYS A 64 1.29 18.18 12.97
N VAL A 65 0.86 18.90 11.94
CA VAL A 65 0.51 20.32 12.04
C VAL A 65 -0.97 20.53 11.84
N LYS A 66 -1.65 21.18 12.78
CA LYS A 66 -3.07 21.55 12.69
C LYS A 66 -3.24 22.99 12.26
N LEU A 67 -3.83 23.20 11.09
CA LEU A 67 -4.26 24.49 10.54
C LEU A 67 -5.72 24.70 10.91
N ARG A 68 -6.05 25.79 11.63
CA ARG A 68 -7.40 26.07 12.20
C ARG A 68 -8.14 27.18 11.49
N ALA A 69 -7.41 28.18 11.04
CA ALA A 69 -7.99 29.39 10.47
C ALA A 69 -7.53 29.61 9.02
N PRO A 70 -8.31 30.29 8.20
CA PRO A 70 -7.84 30.77 6.90
C PRO A 70 -6.55 31.59 7.06
N GLY A 71 -5.58 31.34 6.15
CA GLY A 71 -4.25 31.93 6.19
C GLY A 71 -3.23 31.18 7.05
N GLU A 72 -3.63 30.18 7.84
CA GLU A 72 -2.65 29.27 8.49
C GLU A 72 -2.07 28.29 7.46
N TYR A 73 -0.74 28.04 7.55
CA TYR A 73 -0.02 27.29 6.53
C TYR A 73 1.13 26.45 7.10
N VAL A 74 1.60 25.51 6.26
CA VAL A 74 2.93 24.90 6.35
C VAL A 74 3.72 25.29 5.09
N GLU A 75 5.03 25.53 5.22
CA GLU A 75 5.88 26.01 4.12
C GLU A 75 7.26 25.37 4.18
N PHE A 76 7.77 24.90 3.05
CA PHE A 76 9.09 24.27 2.95
C PHE A 76 9.79 24.61 1.64
N THR A 77 11.11 24.38 1.60
CA THR A 77 11.93 24.57 0.39
C THR A 77 12.19 23.23 -0.29
N VAL A 78 11.94 23.16 -1.58
CA VAL A 78 12.13 21.98 -2.42
C VAL A 78 13.62 21.59 -2.49
N GLN A 79 13.96 20.39 -2.05
CA GLN A 79 15.33 19.89 -2.03
C GLN A 79 15.79 19.29 -3.36
N SER A 80 14.86 18.72 -4.14
CA SER A 80 15.10 18.13 -5.45
C SER A 80 13.93 18.44 -6.38
N SER A 81 14.19 18.67 -7.68
CA SER A 81 13.12 18.92 -8.64
C SER A 81 12.09 17.77 -8.65
N ALA A 82 10.82 18.14 -8.78
CA ALA A 82 9.70 17.21 -8.76
C ALA A 82 8.58 17.65 -9.70
N ASN A 83 7.79 16.69 -10.17
CA ASN A 83 6.60 16.97 -10.99
C ASN A 83 5.32 16.34 -10.42
N ALA A 84 5.43 15.68 -9.27
CA ALA A 84 4.32 15.06 -8.58
C ALA A 84 4.44 15.26 -7.06
N MET A 85 3.30 15.33 -6.38
CA MET A 85 3.18 15.56 -4.95
C MET A 85 2.10 14.65 -4.38
N VAL A 86 2.37 14.09 -3.21
CA VAL A 86 1.37 13.45 -2.35
C VAL A 86 1.31 14.24 -1.05
N VAL A 87 0.12 14.60 -0.62
CA VAL A 87 -0.11 15.25 0.68
C VAL A 87 -0.88 14.28 1.56
N ARG A 88 -0.33 13.90 2.70
CA ARG A 88 -1.04 13.13 3.73
C ARG A 88 -1.66 14.09 4.73
N TYR A 89 -2.97 13.98 4.89
CA TYR A 89 -3.76 14.96 5.65
C TYR A 89 -4.88 14.31 6.44
N SER A 90 -5.44 15.06 7.40
CA SER A 90 -6.67 14.71 8.09
C SER A 90 -7.62 15.91 8.13
N LEU A 91 -8.86 15.69 7.76
CA LEU A 91 -9.98 16.60 7.99
C LEU A 91 -10.87 16.04 9.11
N PRO A 92 -11.69 16.86 9.78
CA PRO A 92 -12.69 16.34 10.70
C PRO A 92 -13.72 15.48 9.96
N ASP A 93 -14.38 14.60 10.69
CA ASP A 93 -15.55 13.89 10.19
C ASP A 93 -16.79 14.80 10.21
N ALA A 94 -17.82 14.41 9.46
CA ALA A 94 -19.16 14.99 9.65
C ALA A 94 -19.74 14.58 11.01
N ALA A 95 -20.61 15.41 11.57
CA ALA A 95 -21.22 15.13 12.87
C ALA A 95 -21.98 13.78 12.92
N THR A 96 -22.47 13.34 11.78
CA THR A 96 -23.19 12.06 11.60
C THR A 96 -22.32 10.96 11.02
N GLY A 97 -21.04 11.20 10.77
CA GLY A 97 -20.13 10.32 10.02
C GLY A 97 -20.22 10.52 8.52
N GLY A 98 -19.34 9.83 7.78
CA GLY A 98 -19.32 9.84 6.32
C GLY A 98 -18.48 10.95 5.68
N GLY A 99 -17.77 11.72 6.48
CA GLY A 99 -16.79 12.71 6.02
C GLY A 99 -17.35 14.04 5.57
N ILE A 100 -16.44 14.98 5.35
CA ILE A 100 -16.70 16.30 4.75
C ILE A 100 -15.73 16.55 3.60
N ASP A 101 -16.09 17.48 2.73
CA ASP A 101 -15.21 17.97 1.67
C ASP A 101 -14.66 19.35 2.04
N SER A 102 -13.40 19.63 1.70
CA SER A 102 -12.72 20.90 1.91
C SER A 102 -11.69 21.14 0.82
N ALA A 103 -10.91 22.19 0.94
CA ALA A 103 -9.82 22.51 0.01
C ALA A 103 -8.60 23.04 0.76
N LEU A 104 -7.45 22.89 0.11
CA LEU A 104 -6.16 23.41 0.56
C LEU A 104 -5.47 24.10 -0.61
N ALA A 105 -5.05 25.34 -0.45
CA ALA A 105 -4.35 26.05 -1.50
C ALA A 105 -2.86 25.73 -1.49
N VAL A 106 -2.30 25.43 -2.66
CA VAL A 106 -0.85 25.22 -2.86
C VAL A 106 -0.28 26.40 -3.59
N TYR A 107 0.73 27.03 -3.00
CA TYR A 107 1.48 28.14 -3.60
C TYR A 107 2.91 27.70 -3.91
N GLN A 108 3.43 28.19 -5.02
CA GLN A 108 4.84 28.08 -5.41
C GLN A 108 5.43 29.49 -5.51
N ASN A 109 6.46 29.79 -4.71
CA ASN A 109 7.12 31.09 -4.68
C ASN A 109 6.13 32.27 -4.48
N GLY A 110 5.15 32.07 -3.60
CA GLY A 110 4.11 33.07 -3.28
C GLY A 110 2.98 33.20 -4.31
N LYS A 111 3.00 32.44 -5.42
CA LYS A 111 1.92 32.43 -6.41
C LYS A 111 1.06 31.18 -6.23
N LEU A 112 -0.26 31.33 -6.26
CA LEU A 112 -1.19 30.21 -6.25
C LEU A 112 -0.90 29.28 -7.45
N LEU A 113 -0.53 28.04 -7.13
CA LEU A 113 -0.27 27.00 -8.13
C LEU A 113 -1.53 26.18 -8.39
N LYS A 114 -2.20 25.74 -7.34
CA LYS A 114 -3.39 24.91 -7.44
C LYS A 114 -4.18 24.89 -6.13
N GLU A 115 -5.47 24.61 -6.23
CA GLU A 115 -6.31 24.25 -5.08
C GLU A 115 -6.52 22.73 -5.07
N LEU A 116 -6.23 22.09 -3.92
CA LEU A 116 -6.45 20.68 -3.68
C LEU A 116 -7.83 20.45 -3.15
N SER A 117 -8.61 19.61 -3.81
CA SER A 117 -9.84 19.07 -3.22
C SER A 117 -9.49 17.98 -2.22
N LEU A 118 -9.89 18.15 -0.97
CA LEU A 118 -9.69 17.22 0.13
C LEU A 118 -11.03 16.64 0.59
N THR A 119 -11.00 15.42 1.09
CA THR A 119 -12.19 14.76 1.64
C THR A 119 -11.81 13.90 2.84
N SER A 120 -12.72 13.75 3.82
CA SER A 120 -12.58 12.77 4.89
C SER A 120 -13.51 11.56 4.72
N ARG A 121 -14.04 11.31 3.52
CA ARG A 121 -14.95 10.18 3.26
C ARG A 121 -14.33 8.81 3.46
N TYR A 122 -13.01 8.69 3.32
CA TYR A 122 -12.27 7.43 3.41
C TYR A 122 -11.58 7.23 4.76
N THR A 123 -11.85 8.12 5.70
CA THR A 123 -11.29 8.13 7.05
C THR A 123 -12.38 7.97 8.11
N TRP A 124 -12.00 8.01 9.38
CA TRP A 124 -12.90 7.98 10.53
C TRP A 124 -13.75 6.69 10.64
N LEU A 125 -13.09 5.66 11.13
CA LEU A 125 -13.76 4.43 11.54
C LEU A 125 -13.93 4.42 13.06
N TYR A 126 -15.06 3.92 13.55
CA TYR A 126 -15.48 4.01 14.95
C TYR A 126 -15.78 2.66 15.57
N GLY A 127 -15.64 2.58 16.89
CA GLY A 127 -16.16 1.49 17.69
C GLY A 127 -15.28 0.24 17.69
N LYS A 128 -15.95 -0.91 17.77
CA LYS A 128 -15.30 -2.23 17.80
C LYS A 128 -15.12 -2.78 16.39
N TYR A 129 -14.09 -3.61 16.23
CA TYR A 129 -13.88 -4.37 14.99
C TYR A 129 -15.18 -5.10 14.53
N PRO A 130 -15.55 -5.06 13.25
CA PRO A 130 -14.82 -4.52 12.10
C PRO A 130 -14.97 -3.01 11.86
N PHE A 131 -15.46 -2.25 12.82
CA PHE A 131 -15.66 -0.80 12.81
C PHE A 131 -16.81 -0.33 11.93
N SER A 132 -17.28 0.89 12.20
CA SER A 132 -18.34 1.55 11.44
C SER A 132 -17.98 3.00 11.11
N ASN A 133 -18.76 3.64 10.26
CA ASN A 133 -18.66 5.08 9.99
C ASN A 133 -19.56 5.92 10.90
N LYS A 134 -19.98 5.41 12.06
CA LYS A 134 -20.92 6.08 12.95
C LYS A 134 -20.21 6.57 14.22
N PRO A 135 -20.07 7.89 14.42
CA PRO A 135 -19.34 8.45 15.57
C PRO A 135 -19.88 8.00 16.93
N GLN A 136 -21.17 7.71 17.04
CA GLN A 136 -21.80 7.26 18.29
C GLN A 136 -21.42 5.84 18.71
N GLU A 137 -20.80 5.04 17.83
CA GLU A 137 -20.45 3.65 18.14
C GLU A 137 -19.13 3.49 18.91
N GLY A 138 -18.36 4.58 19.08
CA GLY A 138 -17.19 4.54 19.94
C GLY A 138 -16.05 5.46 19.52
N LYS A 139 -14.83 5.14 19.98
CA LYS A 139 -13.65 5.95 19.72
C LYS A 139 -13.19 5.80 18.27
N PRO A 140 -12.65 6.89 17.66
CA PRO A 140 -12.24 6.91 16.26
C PRO A 140 -10.85 6.32 16.02
N ARG A 141 -10.59 5.93 14.78
CA ARG A 141 -9.29 5.57 14.18
C ARG A 141 -9.33 5.84 12.68
N ASN A 142 -8.23 5.59 11.95
CA ASN A 142 -8.09 5.85 10.52
C ASN A 142 -8.31 7.34 10.21
N PHE A 143 -7.43 8.19 10.75
CA PHE A 143 -7.62 9.65 10.68
C PHE A 143 -7.13 10.26 9.36
N TYR A 144 -6.26 9.61 8.62
CA TYR A 144 -5.52 10.21 7.51
C TYR A 144 -5.89 9.63 6.16
N ASP A 145 -5.92 10.50 5.16
CA ASP A 145 -5.99 10.17 3.75
C ASP A 145 -4.86 10.85 2.98
N GLU A 146 -4.71 10.49 1.71
CA GLU A 146 -3.71 11.06 0.81
C GLU A 146 -4.35 11.70 -0.41
N CYS A 147 -3.87 12.88 -0.78
CA CYS A 147 -4.24 13.57 -2.02
C CYS A 147 -3.05 13.61 -2.96
N ARG A 148 -3.26 13.28 -4.24
CA ARG A 148 -2.22 13.22 -5.27
C ARG A 148 -2.34 14.36 -6.27
N LEU A 149 -1.20 14.99 -6.55
CA LEU A 149 -1.04 15.95 -7.66
C LEU A 149 0.04 15.48 -8.59
N LYS A 150 -0.14 15.74 -9.88
CA LYS A 150 0.87 15.53 -10.91
C LYS A 150 0.91 16.71 -11.88
N ASP A 151 1.81 16.63 -12.84
CA ASP A 151 2.01 17.65 -13.86
C ASP A 151 2.43 19.01 -13.26
N LEU A 152 3.22 18.94 -12.16
CA LEU A 152 3.83 20.07 -11.51
C LEU A 152 5.19 20.38 -12.18
N SER A 153 5.72 21.58 -11.92
CA SER A 153 7.06 21.98 -12.32
C SER A 153 7.74 22.65 -11.13
N LEU A 154 8.22 21.82 -10.22
CA LEU A 154 8.90 22.24 -9.00
C LEU A 154 10.40 22.09 -9.17
N LEU A 155 11.15 23.16 -8.96
CA LEU A 155 12.60 23.17 -9.05
C LEU A 155 13.22 23.16 -7.65
N LYS A 156 14.41 22.62 -7.53
CA LYS A 156 15.19 22.76 -6.29
C LYS A 156 15.34 24.23 -5.93
N GLY A 157 14.99 24.57 -4.69
CA GLY A 157 15.02 25.92 -4.16
C GLY A 157 13.66 26.65 -4.21
N ASP A 158 12.67 26.12 -4.92
CA ASP A 158 11.31 26.67 -4.85
C ASP A 158 10.76 26.58 -3.42
N VAL A 159 9.98 27.57 -3.04
CA VAL A 159 9.25 27.58 -1.77
C VAL A 159 7.81 27.16 -2.03
N ILE A 160 7.40 26.07 -1.39
CA ILE A 160 6.04 25.53 -1.47
C ILE A 160 5.33 25.78 -0.16
N ARG A 161 4.13 26.39 -0.27
CA ARG A 161 3.25 26.62 0.87
C ARG A 161 1.91 25.92 0.63
N LEU A 162 1.46 25.19 1.64
CA LEU A 162 0.11 24.63 1.72
C LEU A 162 -0.67 25.45 2.76
N GLU A 163 -1.70 26.14 2.32
CA GLU A 163 -2.43 27.13 3.13
C GLU A 163 -3.92 26.77 3.21
N LYS A 164 -4.45 26.80 4.42
CA LYS A 164 -5.88 26.61 4.66
C LYS A 164 -6.62 27.92 4.29
N ASN A 165 -7.36 27.90 3.18
CA ASN A 165 -8.17 29.04 2.76
C ASN A 165 -9.68 28.75 2.87
N ASP A 166 -10.05 27.48 2.94
CA ASP A 166 -11.43 27.01 2.99
C ASP A 166 -11.98 26.99 4.41
N ALA A 167 -13.14 27.60 4.61
CA ALA A 167 -13.84 27.64 5.89
C ALA A 167 -14.80 26.46 6.11
N ARG A 168 -15.04 25.59 5.11
CA ARG A 168 -15.93 24.42 5.22
C ARG A 168 -15.48 23.45 6.31
N ALA A 169 -14.19 23.24 6.44
CA ALA A 169 -13.63 22.46 7.52
C ALA A 169 -13.12 23.36 8.66
N PRO A 170 -13.46 23.07 9.94
CA PRO A 170 -12.97 23.84 11.07
C PRO A 170 -11.46 23.73 11.27
N TYR A 171 -10.82 22.70 10.72
CA TYR A 171 -9.36 22.52 10.68
C TYR A 171 -8.97 21.60 9.52
N CYS A 172 -7.69 21.68 9.15
CA CYS A 172 -6.99 20.69 8.34
C CYS A 172 -5.69 20.33 9.07
N ILE A 173 -5.40 19.05 9.17
CA ILE A 173 -4.13 18.56 9.72
C ILE A 173 -3.27 18.11 8.55
N ILE A 174 -2.02 18.53 8.51
CA ILE A 174 -1.01 18.06 7.56
C ILE A 174 -0.01 17.19 8.35
N ASP A 175 0.22 15.99 7.85
CA ASP A 175 1.19 15.05 8.40
C ASP A 175 2.52 15.17 7.63
N LEU A 176 2.53 14.76 6.38
CA LEU A 176 3.72 14.81 5.54
C LEU A 176 3.38 15.14 4.09
N ILE A 177 4.42 15.54 3.35
CA ILE A 177 4.35 15.79 1.91
C ILE A 177 5.48 15.02 1.23
N ASP A 178 5.13 14.18 0.26
CA ASP A 178 6.10 13.52 -0.62
C ASP A 178 6.20 14.25 -1.95
N LEU A 179 7.40 14.60 -2.36
CA LEU A 179 7.69 15.13 -3.71
C LEU A 179 8.44 14.10 -4.54
N GLU A 180 7.93 13.80 -5.72
CA GLU A 180 8.46 12.78 -6.62
C GLU A 180 8.69 13.34 -8.03
N GLN A 181 9.76 12.89 -8.67
CA GLN A 181 9.92 13.02 -10.12
C GLN A 181 9.26 11.79 -10.78
N ALA A 182 7.94 11.86 -10.96
CA ALA A 182 7.20 10.80 -11.65
C ALA A 182 7.67 10.68 -13.10
N THR A 183 7.84 9.44 -13.56
CA THR A 183 8.25 9.19 -14.95
C THR A 183 7.17 9.68 -15.92
N PRO A 184 7.52 10.19 -17.11
CA PRO A 184 6.55 10.49 -18.15
C PRO A 184 5.67 9.26 -18.49
N ALA A 185 4.48 9.52 -19.04
CA ALA A 185 3.60 8.45 -19.49
C ALA A 185 4.33 7.53 -20.50
N LEU A 186 4.28 6.23 -20.22
CA LEU A 186 4.89 5.22 -21.06
C LEU A 186 4.17 5.13 -22.40
N ALA A 187 4.88 4.72 -23.45
CA ALA A 187 4.28 4.43 -24.75
C ALA A 187 3.69 2.99 -24.79
N ALA A 188 2.71 2.79 -25.63
CA ALA A 188 2.12 1.48 -25.88
C ALA A 188 3.18 0.47 -26.36
N PRO A 189 3.21 -0.76 -25.81
CA PRO A 189 4.05 -1.82 -26.36
C PRO A 189 3.67 -2.14 -27.80
N ALA A 190 4.65 -2.43 -28.67
CA ALA A 190 4.41 -2.73 -30.08
C ALA A 190 3.43 -3.90 -30.31
N ASN A 191 3.43 -4.90 -29.40
CA ASN A 191 2.53 -6.06 -29.47
C ASN A 191 1.41 -5.94 -28.44
N SER A 192 0.57 -4.90 -28.55
CA SER A 192 -0.56 -4.69 -27.66
C SER A 192 -1.83 -4.28 -28.40
N LEU A 193 -2.97 -4.43 -27.74
CA LEU A 193 -4.27 -3.87 -28.13
C LEU A 193 -4.61 -2.77 -27.13
N SER A 194 -4.98 -1.60 -27.61
CA SER A 194 -5.34 -0.47 -26.76
C SER A 194 -6.77 -0.61 -26.25
N LEU A 195 -6.99 -0.36 -24.95
CA LEU A 195 -8.33 -0.33 -24.38
C LEU A 195 -9.25 0.69 -25.08
N ALA A 196 -8.68 1.78 -25.61
CA ALA A 196 -9.41 2.78 -26.38
C ALA A 196 -10.05 2.23 -27.67
N GLU A 197 -9.44 1.20 -28.29
CA GLU A 197 -9.99 0.51 -29.47
C GLU A 197 -11.30 -0.26 -29.16
N PHE A 198 -11.58 -0.49 -27.89
CA PHE A 198 -12.77 -1.20 -27.41
C PHE A 198 -13.85 -0.25 -26.83
N GLY A 199 -13.68 1.05 -27.02
CA GLY A 199 -14.67 2.08 -26.68
C GLY A 199 -14.47 2.78 -25.34
N ALA A 200 -13.43 2.47 -24.57
CA ALA A 200 -13.09 3.20 -23.36
C ALA A 200 -12.50 4.58 -23.69
N ASN A 201 -12.89 5.63 -22.95
CA ASN A 201 -12.49 6.99 -23.25
C ASN A 201 -11.50 7.60 -22.23
N GLY A 202 -11.20 6.92 -21.14
CA GLY A 202 -10.25 7.35 -20.12
C GLY A 202 -10.67 8.58 -19.30
N ARG A 203 -11.96 8.91 -19.22
CA ARG A 203 -12.49 10.05 -18.47
C ARG A 203 -13.09 9.69 -17.11
N GLY A 204 -13.27 8.39 -16.81
CA GLY A 204 -13.83 7.90 -15.54
C GLY A 204 -15.33 8.07 -15.37
N GLU A 205 -16.04 8.52 -16.40
CA GLU A 205 -17.48 8.80 -16.35
C GLU A 205 -18.32 7.57 -16.69
N MET A 206 -17.89 6.80 -17.68
CA MET A 206 -18.59 5.64 -18.21
C MET A 206 -18.05 4.36 -17.55
N ASP A 207 -18.88 3.33 -17.53
CA ASP A 207 -18.48 1.98 -17.14
C ASP A 207 -17.66 1.33 -18.25
N ASP A 208 -16.37 1.19 -18.04
CA ASP A 208 -15.41 0.58 -18.97
C ASP A 208 -15.24 -0.93 -18.76
N THR A 209 -16.00 -1.56 -17.84
CA THR A 209 -15.86 -2.99 -17.47
C THR A 209 -15.93 -3.90 -18.68
N GLU A 210 -16.95 -3.76 -19.52
CA GLU A 210 -17.13 -4.60 -20.69
C GLU A 210 -16.13 -4.31 -21.82
N ALA A 211 -15.70 -3.04 -21.94
CA ALA A 211 -14.63 -2.68 -22.88
C ALA A 211 -13.31 -3.39 -22.50
N LEU A 212 -12.97 -3.39 -21.20
CA LEU A 212 -11.79 -4.05 -20.71
C LEU A 212 -11.88 -5.58 -20.87
N ARG A 213 -13.01 -6.20 -20.55
CA ARG A 213 -13.22 -7.65 -20.73
C ARG A 213 -13.06 -8.07 -22.20
N LYS A 214 -13.65 -7.32 -23.12
CA LYS A 214 -13.50 -7.56 -24.57
C LYS A 214 -12.05 -7.40 -25.04
N CYS A 215 -11.37 -6.36 -24.56
CA CYS A 215 -9.96 -6.13 -24.89
C CYS A 215 -9.08 -7.28 -24.39
N ILE A 216 -9.27 -7.75 -23.15
CA ILE A 216 -8.55 -8.90 -22.57
C ILE A 216 -8.80 -10.17 -23.41
N ALA A 217 -10.06 -10.46 -23.75
CA ALA A 217 -10.40 -11.64 -24.55
C ALA A 217 -9.75 -11.60 -25.94
N ALA A 218 -9.78 -10.44 -26.61
CA ALA A 218 -9.15 -10.25 -27.91
C ALA A 218 -7.61 -10.36 -27.83
N ALA A 219 -7.00 -9.73 -26.83
CA ALA A 219 -5.56 -9.77 -26.61
C ALA A 219 -5.07 -11.19 -26.30
N SER A 220 -5.75 -11.93 -25.43
CA SER A 220 -5.44 -13.31 -25.09
C SER A 220 -5.51 -14.22 -26.32
N LYS A 221 -6.53 -14.07 -27.16
CA LYS A 221 -6.67 -14.84 -28.42
C LYS A 221 -5.53 -14.57 -29.41
N GLN A 222 -4.98 -13.36 -29.41
CA GLN A 222 -3.92 -12.93 -30.33
C GLN A 222 -2.51 -13.06 -29.73
N GLY A 223 -2.36 -13.47 -28.46
CA GLY A 223 -1.08 -13.48 -27.77
C GLY A 223 -0.48 -12.08 -27.59
N LYS A 224 -1.32 -11.06 -27.42
CA LYS A 224 -0.94 -9.67 -27.25
C LYS A 224 -1.15 -9.18 -25.81
N ALA A 225 -0.49 -8.10 -25.42
CA ALA A 225 -0.80 -7.40 -24.21
C ALA A 225 -2.01 -6.46 -24.38
N VAL A 226 -2.72 -6.19 -23.27
CA VAL A 226 -3.68 -5.10 -23.18
C VAL A 226 -2.91 -3.84 -22.79
N TRP A 227 -3.06 -2.78 -23.56
CA TRP A 227 -2.53 -1.47 -23.26
C TRP A 227 -3.60 -0.54 -22.68
N ILE A 228 -3.31 0.05 -21.52
CA ILE A 228 -4.18 1.02 -20.86
C ILE A 228 -3.55 2.40 -21.06
N PRO A 229 -4.04 3.23 -21.97
CA PRO A 229 -3.56 4.60 -22.14
C PRO A 229 -3.68 5.43 -20.86
N ALA A 230 -2.99 6.58 -20.80
CA ALA A 230 -3.20 7.53 -19.73
C ALA A 230 -4.68 7.96 -19.67
N GLY A 231 -5.26 7.91 -18.48
CA GLY A 231 -6.69 8.21 -18.26
C GLY A 231 -7.22 7.57 -16.99
N VAL A 232 -8.51 7.81 -16.72
CA VAL A 232 -9.27 7.22 -15.63
C VAL A 232 -10.36 6.34 -16.22
N TYR A 233 -10.46 5.09 -15.76
CA TYR A 233 -11.37 4.07 -16.29
C TYR A 233 -12.23 3.53 -15.16
N LYS A 234 -13.55 3.73 -15.23
CA LYS A 234 -14.49 3.25 -14.20
C LYS A 234 -14.80 1.77 -14.42
N LEU A 235 -14.66 0.97 -13.38
CA LEU A 235 -15.03 -0.45 -13.37
C LEU A 235 -16.13 -0.70 -12.35
N THR A 236 -17.21 -1.32 -12.79
CA THR A 236 -18.37 -1.67 -11.96
C THR A 236 -18.46 -3.17 -11.67
N GLY A 237 -17.41 -3.92 -11.94
CA GLY A 237 -17.38 -5.37 -11.69
C GLY A 237 -16.01 -5.99 -11.87
N ASP A 238 -15.92 -7.25 -11.47
CA ASP A 238 -14.71 -8.06 -11.48
C ASP A 238 -14.12 -8.22 -12.88
N ILE A 239 -12.80 -8.25 -12.94
CA ILE A 239 -12.02 -8.52 -14.16
C ILE A 239 -11.31 -9.87 -14.01
N ASP A 240 -11.83 -10.89 -14.66
CA ASP A 240 -11.22 -12.21 -14.70
C ASP A 240 -10.07 -12.26 -15.71
N LEU A 241 -8.89 -12.67 -15.25
CA LEU A 241 -7.68 -12.76 -16.07
C LEU A 241 -7.33 -14.21 -16.33
N PRO A 242 -7.38 -14.65 -17.61
CA PRO A 242 -6.96 -15.99 -17.97
C PRO A 242 -5.42 -16.13 -17.89
N ALA A 243 -4.94 -17.37 -17.90
CA ALA A 243 -3.52 -17.65 -17.96
C ALA A 243 -2.81 -16.88 -19.10
N ARG A 244 -1.62 -16.35 -18.82
CA ARG A 244 -0.79 -15.56 -19.73
C ARG A 244 -1.39 -14.18 -20.11
N ALA A 245 -2.47 -13.75 -19.48
CA ALA A 245 -2.96 -12.38 -19.67
C ALA A 245 -1.87 -11.38 -19.27
N SER A 246 -1.74 -10.33 -20.07
CA SER A 246 -0.79 -9.24 -19.81
C SER A 246 -1.51 -7.91 -19.95
N ILE A 247 -1.49 -7.11 -18.89
CA ILE A 247 -2.04 -5.74 -18.85
C ILE A 247 -0.92 -4.79 -18.49
N ARG A 248 -0.73 -3.76 -19.29
CA ARG A 248 0.23 -2.70 -19.00
C ARG A 248 -0.40 -1.33 -19.18
N GLY A 249 -0.20 -0.47 -18.18
CA GLY A 249 -0.62 0.93 -18.20
C GLY A 249 0.48 1.89 -18.63
N ALA A 250 0.12 3.14 -18.79
CA ALA A 250 1.04 4.24 -19.08
C ALA A 250 1.87 4.68 -17.84
N GLY A 251 1.70 4.02 -16.73
CA GLY A 251 2.34 4.30 -15.45
C GLY A 251 1.33 4.48 -14.31
N MET A 252 1.74 4.19 -13.07
CA MET A 252 0.86 4.28 -11.89
C MET A 252 0.36 5.70 -11.59
N TRP A 253 0.99 6.72 -12.16
CA TRP A 253 0.56 8.11 -12.13
C TRP A 253 -0.38 8.50 -13.27
N HIS A 254 -0.51 7.65 -14.28
CA HIS A 254 -1.14 8.02 -15.56
C HIS A 254 -2.37 7.19 -15.90
N SER A 255 -2.36 5.88 -15.69
CA SER A 255 -3.48 4.99 -15.97
C SER A 255 -4.12 4.54 -14.67
N THR A 256 -5.38 4.87 -14.44
CA THR A 256 -6.07 4.59 -13.19
C THR A 256 -7.41 3.91 -13.44
N PHE A 257 -7.62 2.75 -12.82
CA PHE A 257 -8.93 2.14 -12.69
C PHE A 257 -9.59 2.63 -11.41
N VAL A 258 -10.84 3.09 -11.49
CA VAL A 258 -11.63 3.51 -10.34
C VAL A 258 -12.82 2.59 -10.13
N GLY A 259 -13.13 2.26 -8.88
CA GLY A 259 -14.27 1.42 -8.53
C GLY A 259 -15.59 2.17 -8.49
N ALA A 260 -16.66 1.42 -8.21
CA ALA A 260 -18.02 1.92 -7.97
C ALA A 260 -18.48 1.43 -6.59
N PRO A 261 -18.01 2.06 -5.49
CA PRO A 261 -18.22 1.56 -4.14
C PRO A 261 -19.70 1.44 -3.75
N GLU A 262 -20.56 2.21 -4.37
CA GLU A 262 -22.03 2.13 -4.22
C GLU A 262 -22.62 0.76 -4.64
N LEU A 263 -21.84 -0.05 -5.38
CA LEU A 263 -22.25 -1.37 -5.84
C LEU A 263 -21.59 -2.52 -5.04
N TYR A 264 -20.68 -2.23 -4.13
CA TYR A 264 -19.79 -3.25 -3.52
C TYR A 264 -20.49 -4.29 -2.63
N GLY A 265 -21.68 -4.00 -2.12
CA GLY A 265 -22.50 -4.99 -1.44
C GLY A 265 -23.10 -6.07 -2.36
N GLN A 266 -23.00 -5.91 -3.69
CA GLN A 266 -23.49 -6.87 -4.67
C GLN A 266 -22.36 -7.83 -5.10
N ALA A 267 -22.74 -9.07 -5.45
CA ALA A 267 -21.78 -10.05 -5.95
C ALA A 267 -21.13 -9.57 -7.25
N ASP A 268 -19.82 -9.83 -7.39
CA ASP A 268 -19.02 -9.54 -8.59
C ASP A 268 -18.99 -8.06 -9.05
N ARG A 269 -19.36 -7.12 -8.16
CA ARG A 269 -19.39 -5.67 -8.46
C ARG A 269 -18.21 -4.91 -7.87
N ARG A 270 -17.14 -5.59 -7.51
CA ARG A 270 -15.90 -5.00 -7.00
C ARG A 270 -14.98 -4.54 -8.13
N VAL A 271 -14.15 -3.50 -7.90
CA VAL A 271 -12.99 -3.21 -8.74
C VAL A 271 -11.87 -4.20 -8.40
N ARG A 272 -12.00 -5.41 -8.91
CA ARG A 272 -11.17 -6.54 -8.54
C ARG A 272 -10.60 -7.22 -9.77
N PHE A 273 -9.27 -7.34 -9.82
CA PHE A 273 -8.58 -8.13 -10.83
C PHE A 273 -8.36 -9.54 -10.27
N LYS A 274 -9.05 -10.51 -10.84
CA LYS A 274 -8.98 -11.92 -10.45
C LYS A 274 -8.01 -12.67 -11.34
N LEU A 275 -6.91 -13.13 -10.78
CA LEU A 275 -5.90 -13.92 -11.49
C LEU A 275 -6.31 -15.39 -11.42
N ASN A 276 -6.90 -15.91 -12.50
CA ASN A 276 -7.44 -17.27 -12.59
C ASN A 276 -6.56 -18.18 -13.48
N GLY A 277 -5.24 -17.99 -13.45
CA GLY A 277 -4.30 -18.79 -14.23
C GLY A 277 -2.88 -18.32 -14.07
N SER A 278 -1.94 -19.11 -14.56
CA SER A 278 -0.51 -18.87 -14.39
C SER A 278 0.08 -17.91 -15.44
N ASN A 279 1.25 -17.34 -15.12
CA ASN A 279 2.04 -16.48 -16.01
C ASN A 279 1.34 -15.16 -16.39
N ILE A 280 0.51 -14.62 -15.49
CA ILE A 280 -0.15 -13.32 -15.69
C ILE A 280 0.83 -12.19 -15.39
N ARG A 281 0.72 -11.08 -16.14
CA ARG A 281 1.53 -9.86 -15.91
C ARG A 281 0.62 -8.66 -15.76
N LEU A 282 0.78 -7.93 -14.66
CA LEU A 282 0.10 -6.66 -14.39
C LEU A 282 1.14 -5.60 -14.07
N GLU A 283 1.20 -4.53 -14.87
CA GLU A 283 2.28 -3.56 -14.76
C GLU A 283 1.79 -2.12 -15.03
N ASP A 284 2.35 -1.16 -14.29
CA ASP A 284 2.33 0.27 -14.63
C ASP A 284 0.92 0.93 -14.61
N PHE A 285 0.07 0.63 -13.62
CA PHE A 285 -1.22 1.30 -13.45
C PHE A 285 -1.64 1.42 -11.97
N ALA A 286 -2.69 2.19 -11.73
CA ALA A 286 -3.30 2.33 -10.40
C ALA A 286 -4.71 1.74 -10.34
N ILE A 287 -5.11 1.31 -9.13
CA ILE A 287 -6.47 0.90 -8.76
C ILE A 287 -6.89 1.77 -7.58
N VAL A 288 -8.02 2.46 -7.70
CA VAL A 288 -8.64 3.26 -6.65
C VAL A 288 -10.03 2.69 -6.38
N GLY A 289 -10.19 1.98 -5.27
CA GLY A 289 -11.45 1.33 -4.92
C GLY A 289 -12.54 2.31 -4.51
N GLY A 290 -12.18 3.38 -3.80
CA GLY A 290 -13.13 4.32 -3.22
C GLY A 290 -13.91 3.74 -2.04
N LEU A 291 -13.45 2.64 -1.46
CA LEU A 291 -14.08 1.99 -0.31
C LEU A 291 -13.83 2.80 0.97
N ASN A 292 -14.87 3.01 1.75
CA ASN A 292 -14.83 3.79 2.99
C ASN A 292 -15.38 3.03 4.21
N TYR A 293 -15.52 1.71 4.11
CA TYR A 293 -15.97 0.85 5.21
C TYR A 293 -15.24 -0.49 5.17
N ARG A 294 -15.25 -1.21 6.29
CA ARG A 294 -14.76 -2.59 6.39
C ARG A 294 -15.92 -3.55 6.61
N ASN A 295 -16.01 -4.58 5.77
CA ASN A 295 -16.89 -5.72 5.97
C ASN A 295 -16.16 -7.01 5.54
N ASP A 296 -15.75 -7.81 6.50
CA ASP A 296 -14.96 -9.03 6.24
C ASP A 296 -15.79 -10.17 5.63
N LEU A 297 -17.12 -10.05 5.67
CA LEU A 297 -18.03 -10.99 5.02
C LEU A 297 -18.19 -10.72 3.51
N GLU A 298 -17.83 -9.53 3.06
CA GLU A 298 -17.85 -9.19 1.65
C GLU A 298 -16.55 -9.58 0.94
N ALA A 299 -16.62 -9.69 -0.38
CA ALA A 299 -15.47 -10.02 -1.21
C ALA A 299 -14.37 -8.93 -1.10
N ASN A 300 -13.12 -9.33 -1.24
CA ASN A 300 -12.00 -8.39 -1.40
C ASN A 300 -12.07 -7.72 -2.77
N ASP A 301 -11.64 -6.47 -2.83
CA ASP A 301 -11.32 -5.72 -4.05
C ASP A 301 -9.80 -5.48 -4.13
N GLY A 302 -9.32 -4.83 -5.19
CA GLY A 302 -7.89 -4.79 -5.53
C GLY A 302 -7.49 -6.00 -6.37
N ILE A 303 -6.49 -6.77 -5.95
CA ILE A 303 -6.04 -7.96 -6.69
C ILE A 303 -6.24 -9.23 -5.88
N LEU A 304 -6.92 -10.20 -6.48
CA LEU A 304 -7.14 -11.53 -5.92
C LEU A 304 -6.52 -12.59 -6.83
N GLY A 305 -5.58 -13.37 -6.32
CA GLY A 305 -4.95 -14.47 -7.05
C GLY A 305 -5.28 -15.84 -6.44
N ASN A 306 -5.65 -16.78 -7.29
CA ASN A 306 -5.82 -18.17 -6.89
C ASN A 306 -5.28 -19.09 -8.00
N ARG A 307 -4.29 -19.94 -7.66
CA ARG A 307 -3.58 -20.80 -8.62
C ARG A 307 -3.02 -20.01 -9.82
N CYS A 308 -2.41 -18.87 -9.52
CA CYS A 308 -1.83 -17.95 -10.51
C CYS A 308 -0.28 -18.01 -10.53
N ASP A 309 0.26 -19.23 -10.63
CA ASP A 309 1.69 -19.48 -10.57
C ASP A 309 2.51 -18.64 -11.55
N ASN A 310 3.74 -18.28 -11.16
CA ASN A 310 4.72 -17.56 -11.98
C ASN A 310 4.19 -16.22 -12.52
N SER A 311 3.25 -15.59 -11.83
CA SER A 311 2.71 -14.28 -12.23
C SER A 311 3.57 -13.15 -11.69
N VAL A 312 3.62 -12.05 -12.45
CA VAL A 312 4.41 -10.86 -12.16
C VAL A 312 3.50 -9.65 -12.05
N LEU A 313 3.58 -8.97 -10.91
CA LEU A 313 2.84 -7.74 -10.65
C LEU A 313 3.84 -6.65 -10.27
N SER A 314 3.95 -5.61 -11.07
CA SER A 314 4.98 -4.61 -10.84
C SER A 314 4.51 -3.19 -11.08
N ARG A 315 5.02 -2.27 -10.25
CA ARG A 315 4.74 -0.83 -10.35
C ARG A 315 3.24 -0.54 -10.42
N LEU A 316 2.50 -1.13 -9.47
CA LEU A 316 1.07 -0.89 -9.26
C LEU A 316 0.87 0.03 -8.06
N TRP A 317 -0.12 0.92 -8.12
CA TRP A 317 -0.58 1.72 -7.00
C TRP A 317 -2.02 1.34 -6.67
N ILE A 318 -2.25 0.75 -5.51
CA ILE A 318 -3.58 0.29 -5.09
C ILE A 318 -3.97 1.06 -3.84
N GLU A 319 -5.13 1.71 -3.88
CA GLU A 319 -5.62 2.50 -2.74
C GLU A 319 -7.13 2.46 -2.60
N HIS A 320 -7.62 2.75 -1.38
CA HIS A 320 -9.03 2.75 -1.02
C HIS A 320 -9.76 1.46 -1.44
N THR A 321 -9.08 0.33 -1.30
CA THR A 321 -9.63 -1.02 -1.48
C THR A 321 -9.73 -1.72 -0.14
N LYS A 322 -10.45 -2.84 -0.06
CA LYS A 322 -10.45 -3.66 1.15
C LYS A 322 -9.05 -4.21 1.40
N VAL A 323 -8.43 -4.82 0.38
CA VAL A 323 -7.03 -5.27 0.42
C VAL A 323 -6.27 -4.75 -0.80
N GLY A 324 -4.96 -4.63 -0.70
CA GLY A 324 -4.15 -4.37 -1.88
C GLY A 324 -4.04 -5.61 -2.76
N MET A 325 -3.42 -6.67 -2.24
CA MET A 325 -3.26 -7.97 -2.93
C MET A 325 -3.47 -9.13 -1.97
N TRP A 326 -4.18 -10.16 -2.44
CA TRP A 326 -4.50 -11.36 -1.67
C TRP A 326 -4.34 -12.61 -2.52
N PHE A 327 -3.48 -13.54 -2.11
CA PHE A 327 -3.15 -14.72 -2.93
C PHE A 327 -3.39 -16.02 -2.18
N TYR A 328 -3.87 -17.04 -2.93
CA TYR A 328 -4.05 -18.42 -2.47
C TYR A 328 -3.38 -19.41 -3.43
N TYR A 329 -2.91 -20.54 -2.93
CA TYR A 329 -2.49 -21.73 -3.67
C TYR A 329 -1.65 -21.43 -4.93
N SER A 330 -0.76 -20.47 -4.85
CA SER A 330 0.06 -19.98 -5.96
C SER A 330 1.54 -20.10 -5.62
N SER A 331 2.37 -20.28 -6.62
CA SER A 331 3.81 -20.37 -6.44
C SER A 331 4.58 -19.48 -7.43
N GLY A 332 5.78 -19.05 -7.04
CA GLY A 332 6.63 -18.27 -7.92
C GLY A 332 6.09 -16.89 -8.27
N LEU A 333 5.27 -16.29 -7.42
CA LEU A 333 4.79 -14.93 -7.61
C LEU A 333 5.94 -13.94 -7.43
N MET A 334 5.99 -12.91 -8.30
CA MET A 334 6.88 -11.77 -8.14
C MET A 334 6.08 -10.49 -8.08
N ILE A 335 6.13 -9.83 -6.94
CA ILE A 335 5.52 -8.52 -6.71
C ILE A 335 6.64 -7.50 -6.48
N GLU A 336 6.71 -6.45 -7.28
CA GLU A 336 7.83 -5.52 -7.25
C GLU A 336 7.41 -4.06 -7.47
N GLY A 337 7.95 -3.14 -6.64
CA GLY A 337 7.78 -1.71 -6.82
C GLY A 337 6.33 -1.25 -6.70
N CYS A 338 5.50 -1.99 -5.94
CA CYS A 338 4.10 -1.66 -5.75
C CYS A 338 3.90 -0.73 -4.55
N ARG A 339 2.83 0.07 -4.61
CA ARG A 339 2.38 0.97 -3.54
C ARG A 339 0.99 0.59 -3.08
N PHE A 340 0.83 0.31 -1.80
CA PHE A 340 -0.46 0.07 -1.16
C PHE A 340 -0.77 1.24 -0.23
N ARG A 341 -1.92 1.89 -0.42
CA ARG A 341 -2.29 3.10 0.33
C ARG A 341 -3.73 3.01 0.82
N ASN A 342 -3.93 3.38 2.07
CA ASN A 342 -5.26 3.58 2.64
C ASN A 342 -6.23 2.42 2.35
N THR A 343 -5.73 1.16 2.46
CA THR A 343 -6.58 -0.03 2.40
C THR A 343 -7.29 -0.21 3.73
N VAL A 344 -8.51 -0.75 3.75
CA VAL A 344 -9.24 -0.97 5.02
C VAL A 344 -8.92 -2.31 5.68
N ALA A 345 -8.12 -3.15 5.01
CA ALA A 345 -7.48 -4.36 5.53
C ALA A 345 -6.01 -4.40 5.06
N ASP A 346 -5.45 -5.60 4.80
CA ASP A 346 -4.03 -5.77 4.48
C ASP A 346 -3.54 -5.00 3.24
N GLY A 347 -2.27 -4.66 3.26
CA GLY A 347 -1.57 -4.23 2.05
C GLY A 347 -1.35 -5.41 1.09
N LEU A 348 -0.67 -6.46 1.54
CA LEU A 348 -0.46 -7.70 0.79
C LEU A 348 -0.49 -8.91 1.72
N ASN A 349 -1.17 -10.00 1.29
CA ASN A 349 -1.19 -11.25 2.04
C ASN A 349 -0.92 -12.47 1.14
N PHE A 350 0.07 -13.27 1.54
CA PHE A 350 0.32 -14.60 1.02
C PHE A 350 -0.39 -15.62 1.91
N CYS A 351 -1.54 -16.11 1.46
CA CYS A 351 -2.42 -16.99 2.23
C CYS A 351 -2.09 -18.49 2.05
N ALA A 352 -3.06 -19.33 2.34
CA ALA A 352 -2.92 -20.80 2.27
C ALA A 352 -2.30 -21.24 0.94
N GLY A 353 -1.29 -22.09 1.03
CA GLY A 353 -0.64 -22.74 -0.10
C GLY A 353 0.19 -21.85 -1.01
N VAL A 354 0.39 -20.56 -0.67
CA VAL A 354 1.32 -19.70 -1.43
C VAL A 354 2.76 -20.09 -1.09
N ARG A 355 3.56 -20.35 -2.12
CA ARG A 355 4.93 -20.84 -1.98
C ARG A 355 5.92 -20.15 -2.91
N SER A 356 7.19 -20.11 -2.47
CA SER A 356 8.32 -19.66 -3.29
C SER A 356 8.06 -18.33 -3.98
N SER A 357 7.36 -17.42 -3.31
CA SER A 357 6.92 -16.14 -3.84
C SER A 357 7.68 -15.00 -3.17
N LEU A 358 7.85 -13.91 -3.92
CA LEU A 358 8.64 -12.77 -3.51
C LEU A 358 7.81 -11.49 -3.66
N VAL A 359 7.75 -10.70 -2.59
CA VAL A 359 7.44 -9.28 -2.66
C VAL A 359 8.69 -8.49 -2.34
N GLN A 360 9.06 -7.58 -3.22
CA GLN A 360 10.23 -6.74 -3.02
C GLN A 360 10.01 -5.31 -3.46
N ASN A 361 10.82 -4.41 -2.89
CA ASN A 361 10.86 -3.00 -3.27
C ASN A 361 9.48 -2.32 -3.30
N SER A 362 8.59 -2.75 -2.41
CA SER A 362 7.20 -2.29 -2.34
C SER A 362 6.93 -1.53 -1.04
N THR A 363 5.95 -0.64 -1.06
CA THR A 363 5.64 0.21 0.08
C THR A 363 4.16 0.13 0.45
N THR A 364 3.89 0.12 1.76
CA THR A 364 2.55 0.27 2.31
C THR A 364 2.47 1.51 3.18
N ARG A 365 1.32 2.19 3.20
CA ARG A 365 1.02 3.28 4.14
C ARG A 365 -0.48 3.41 4.36
N GLY A 366 -0.90 3.51 5.63
CA GLY A 366 -2.32 3.65 5.97
C GLY A 366 -3.14 2.37 5.76
N THR A 367 -2.56 1.18 5.98
CA THR A 367 -3.32 -0.08 5.90
C THR A 367 -4.20 -0.26 7.13
N GLY A 368 -5.34 -0.90 6.96
CA GLY A 368 -6.29 -1.20 8.05
C GLY A 368 -6.12 -2.60 8.62
N ASP A 369 -5.05 -3.27 8.28
CA ASP A 369 -4.54 -4.51 8.84
C ASP A 369 -3.04 -4.61 8.54
N ASP A 370 -2.45 -5.79 8.50
CA ASP A 370 -1.02 -5.98 8.28
C ASP A 370 -0.52 -5.31 6.99
N CYS A 371 0.62 -4.63 7.08
CA CYS A 371 1.24 -4.07 5.87
C CYS A 371 1.64 -5.19 4.89
N PHE A 372 2.33 -6.22 5.40
CA PHE A 372 2.71 -7.44 4.66
C PHE A 372 2.48 -8.65 5.54
N ALA A 373 1.62 -9.56 5.11
CA ALA A 373 1.28 -10.77 5.85
C ALA A 373 1.61 -12.06 5.08
N ILE A 374 1.95 -13.09 5.84
CA ILE A 374 2.00 -14.48 5.41
C ILE A 374 1.09 -15.26 6.37
N TRP A 375 -0.14 -15.55 5.94
CA TRP A 375 -1.19 -16.08 6.78
C TRP A 375 -1.88 -17.30 6.14
N PRO A 376 -1.98 -18.45 6.82
CA PRO A 376 -2.56 -19.67 6.25
C PRO A 376 -4.09 -19.65 6.08
N ALA A 377 -4.70 -18.48 5.87
CA ALA A 377 -6.13 -18.38 5.66
C ALA A 377 -6.57 -19.09 4.37
N PRO A 378 -7.59 -19.94 4.42
CA PRO A 378 -8.18 -20.56 3.24
C PRO A 378 -9.16 -19.61 2.53
N PRO A 379 -9.40 -19.79 1.20
CA PRO A 379 -10.27 -18.91 0.44
C PRO A 379 -11.75 -18.96 0.86
N ASP A 380 -12.27 -20.10 1.31
CA ASP A 380 -13.72 -20.35 1.48
C ASP A 380 -14.07 -20.98 2.81
N GLN A 381 -13.35 -20.70 3.89
CA GLN A 381 -13.49 -21.47 5.15
C GLN A 381 -13.34 -23.00 4.95
N ALA A 382 -12.99 -23.41 3.73
CA ALA A 382 -12.60 -24.77 3.43
C ALA A 382 -11.29 -25.10 4.15
N PHE A 383 -11.01 -26.38 4.34
CA PHE A 383 -9.76 -26.79 4.98
C PHE A 383 -8.55 -26.31 4.17
N ALA A 384 -7.74 -25.44 4.72
CA ALA A 384 -6.42 -25.18 4.17
C ALA A 384 -5.57 -26.41 4.44
N THR A 385 -5.38 -27.21 3.43
CA THR A 385 -4.50 -28.37 3.49
C THR A 385 -3.03 -28.02 3.27
N LEU A 386 -2.73 -26.78 2.85
CA LEU A 386 -1.41 -26.34 2.46
C LEU A 386 -1.02 -25.04 3.17
N MET A 387 0.01 -25.12 4.00
CA MET A 387 0.62 -23.97 4.64
C MET A 387 1.42 -23.13 3.63
N PRO A 388 1.50 -21.79 3.81
CA PRO A 388 2.40 -20.96 3.04
C PRO A 388 3.86 -21.33 3.32
N GLY A 389 4.74 -21.26 2.31
CA GLY A 389 6.13 -21.65 2.50
C GLY A 389 7.12 -21.08 1.53
N SER A 390 8.36 -20.85 2.01
CA SER A 390 9.48 -20.30 1.24
C SER A 390 9.18 -18.94 0.59
N ASN A 391 8.26 -18.16 1.19
CA ASN A 391 7.92 -16.83 0.71
C ASN A 391 8.87 -15.80 1.32
N VAL A 392 9.14 -14.73 0.58
CA VAL A 392 10.07 -13.68 0.99
C VAL A 392 9.41 -12.31 0.86
N VAL A 393 9.47 -11.54 1.94
CA VAL A 393 9.23 -10.11 1.97
C VAL A 393 10.61 -9.43 2.10
N ARG A 394 11.04 -8.69 1.08
CA ARG A 394 12.41 -8.15 1.03
C ARG A 394 12.46 -6.72 0.50
N HIS A 395 13.35 -5.90 1.08
CA HIS A 395 13.48 -4.49 0.70
C HIS A 395 12.14 -3.76 0.63
N CYS A 396 11.23 -4.06 1.56
CA CYS A 396 9.92 -3.42 1.62
C CYS A 396 9.87 -2.38 2.74
N THR A 397 9.02 -1.36 2.58
CA THR A 397 8.75 -0.38 3.64
C THR A 397 7.27 -0.41 4.00
N GLY A 398 6.97 -0.73 5.27
CA GLY A 398 5.62 -0.64 5.85
C GLY A 398 5.56 0.50 6.85
N GLN A 399 4.56 1.38 6.71
CA GLN A 399 4.43 2.53 7.61
C GLN A 399 2.98 2.91 7.86
N LEU A 400 2.74 3.43 9.08
CA LEU A 400 1.49 4.11 9.44
C LEU A 400 0.22 3.27 9.20
N PRO A 401 0.17 1.96 9.49
CA PRO A 401 -1.10 1.27 9.51
C PRO A 401 -1.96 1.88 10.62
N PHE A 402 -3.27 1.97 10.42
CA PHE A 402 -4.17 2.37 11.51
C PHE A 402 -4.65 1.16 12.33
N LEU A 403 -4.23 -0.04 11.94
CA LEU A 403 -4.52 -1.30 12.60
C LEU A 403 -3.44 -2.34 12.27
N ALA A 404 -3.18 -3.28 13.21
CA ALA A 404 -2.28 -4.42 13.10
C ALA A 404 -0.80 -4.08 12.83
N ASN A 405 -0.10 -4.87 12.04
CA ASN A 405 1.36 -4.96 12.11
C ASN A 405 2.06 -4.47 10.83
N GLY A 406 3.36 -4.19 10.93
CA GLY A 406 4.20 -3.90 9.77
C GLY A 406 4.45 -5.15 8.92
N GLY A 407 5.04 -6.18 9.51
CA GLY A 407 5.19 -7.49 8.89
C GLY A 407 4.69 -8.59 9.79
N ALA A 408 3.93 -9.56 9.27
CA ALA A 408 3.40 -10.64 10.08
C ALA A 408 3.57 -12.01 9.41
N ILE A 409 3.99 -13.01 10.17
CA ILE A 409 4.03 -14.42 9.74
C ILE A 409 3.24 -15.24 10.75
N TYR A 410 2.20 -15.92 10.28
CA TYR A 410 1.29 -16.71 11.09
C TYR A 410 1.49 -18.21 10.88
N GLY A 411 2.76 -18.66 10.93
CA GLY A 411 3.15 -20.05 10.71
C GLY A 411 3.62 -20.34 9.27
N GLY A 412 3.69 -21.62 8.94
CA GLY A 412 4.20 -22.09 7.65
C GLY A 412 5.69 -22.45 7.68
N ALA A 413 6.28 -22.72 6.51
CA ALA A 413 7.64 -23.25 6.38
C ALA A 413 8.58 -22.28 5.68
N ASP A 414 9.78 -22.06 6.23
CA ASP A 414 10.90 -21.35 5.55
C ASP A 414 10.56 -19.94 5.04
N ASN A 415 9.58 -19.26 5.65
CA ASN A 415 9.21 -17.90 5.26
C ASN A 415 10.21 -16.89 5.79
N ARG A 416 10.36 -15.73 5.09
CA ARG A 416 11.39 -14.74 5.40
C ARG A 416 10.88 -13.31 5.32
N ILE A 417 11.37 -12.47 6.26
CA ILE A 417 11.28 -11.00 6.19
C ILE A 417 12.72 -10.49 6.25
N GLU A 418 13.20 -9.87 5.19
CA GLU A 418 14.61 -9.50 5.04
C GLU A 418 14.77 -8.06 4.51
N ASP A 419 15.75 -7.32 5.06
CA ASP A 419 16.13 -6.00 4.56
C ASP A 419 14.94 -4.99 4.52
N CYS A 420 13.98 -5.12 5.43
CA CYS A 420 12.75 -4.32 5.46
C CYS A 420 12.84 -3.18 6.49
N LEU A 421 12.13 -2.08 6.20
CA LEU A 421 11.88 -0.99 7.14
C LEU A 421 10.41 -1.01 7.55
N PHE A 422 10.15 -1.07 8.84
CA PHE A 422 8.82 -0.84 9.41
C PHE A 422 8.90 0.37 10.33
N THR A 423 8.07 1.37 10.08
CA THR A 423 8.11 2.63 10.84
C THR A 423 6.71 3.13 11.18
N ASP A 424 6.59 3.72 12.37
CA ASP A 424 5.35 4.31 12.88
C ASP A 424 4.18 3.31 12.91
N ILE A 425 4.50 2.08 13.36
CA ILE A 425 3.52 1.01 13.57
C ILE A 425 2.95 1.16 14.98
N SER A 426 2.13 2.18 15.17
CA SER A 426 1.60 2.54 16.49
C SER A 426 0.48 1.62 17.01
N PRO A 427 -0.37 0.99 16.16
CA PRO A 427 -1.43 0.11 16.65
C PRO A 427 -1.00 -1.36 16.83
N GLY A 428 0.21 -1.74 16.42
CA GLY A 428 0.63 -3.13 16.40
C GLY A 428 2.12 -3.33 16.51
N ALA A 429 2.61 -4.52 16.22
CA ALA A 429 4.03 -4.82 16.18
C ALA A 429 4.66 -4.37 14.85
N GLY A 430 5.92 -3.93 14.89
CA GLY A 430 6.70 -3.77 13.67
C GLY A 430 6.84 -5.09 12.94
N ILE A 431 7.16 -6.18 13.67
CA ILE A 431 7.13 -7.56 13.17
C ILE A 431 6.44 -8.47 14.18
N LEU A 432 5.45 -9.23 13.71
CA LEU A 432 4.75 -10.26 14.48
C LEU A 432 5.04 -11.66 13.93
N LEU A 433 5.45 -12.59 14.79
CA LEU A 433 5.47 -14.03 14.53
C LEU A 433 4.45 -14.70 15.46
N SER A 434 3.39 -15.31 14.92
CA SER A 434 2.27 -15.80 15.73
C SER A 434 1.73 -17.12 15.22
N THR A 435 1.40 -18.02 16.17
CA THR A 435 0.56 -19.20 15.93
C THR A 435 -0.74 -19.14 16.71
N THR A 436 -0.95 -18.07 17.49
CA THR A 436 -2.14 -17.87 18.32
C THR A 436 -3.20 -17.01 17.67
N PHE A 437 -2.94 -16.48 16.47
CA PHE A 437 -3.93 -15.79 15.65
C PHE A 437 -4.04 -16.48 14.29
N PRO A 438 -5.23 -16.86 13.89
CA PRO A 438 -6.45 -16.83 14.68
C PRO A 438 -6.36 -17.75 15.88
N THR A 439 -7.12 -17.45 16.92
CA THR A 439 -7.00 -17.99 18.28
C THR A 439 -7.22 -19.49 18.43
N SER A 440 -7.64 -20.21 17.38
CA SER A 440 -7.69 -21.66 17.38
C SER A 440 -7.52 -22.24 15.98
N SER A 441 -6.70 -23.27 15.88
CA SER A 441 -6.61 -24.13 14.70
C SER A 441 -7.97 -24.74 14.32
N GLU A 442 -8.91 -24.83 15.25
CA GLU A 442 -10.28 -25.28 15.00
C GLU A 442 -11.10 -24.29 14.19
N GLN A 443 -10.94 -22.97 14.39
CA GLN A 443 -11.65 -21.95 13.61
C GLN A 443 -11.17 -21.90 12.17
N LEU A 444 -9.86 -22.02 11.95
CA LEU A 444 -9.29 -22.05 10.58
C LEU A 444 -9.25 -23.45 9.99
N LYS A 445 -9.39 -24.49 10.83
CA LYS A 445 -9.19 -25.89 10.42
C LYS A 445 -7.81 -26.12 9.78
N VAL A 446 -6.80 -25.41 10.25
CA VAL A 446 -5.41 -25.44 9.77
C VAL A 446 -4.49 -25.59 10.94
N ASP A 447 -3.44 -26.36 10.75
CA ASP A 447 -2.28 -26.34 11.64
C ASP A 447 -1.38 -25.16 11.23
N ASN A 448 -1.45 -24.06 11.97
CA ASN A 448 -0.67 -22.85 11.69
C ASN A 448 0.71 -22.84 12.38
N ASN A 449 1.27 -23.99 12.69
CA ASN A 449 2.59 -24.11 13.28
C ASN A 449 3.70 -23.62 12.31
N PHE A 450 4.80 -23.20 12.90
CA PHE A 450 6.05 -22.96 12.15
C PHE A 450 6.76 -24.30 11.91
N SER A 451 7.34 -24.43 10.71
CA SER A 451 8.21 -25.54 10.35
C SER A 451 9.39 -25.06 9.51
N GLY A 452 10.45 -25.86 9.40
CA GLY A 452 11.69 -25.41 8.75
C GLY A 452 12.32 -24.23 9.48
N THR A 453 12.83 -23.23 8.73
CA THR A 453 13.52 -22.06 9.28
C THR A 453 12.86 -20.77 8.85
N THR A 454 12.06 -20.16 9.73
CA THR A 454 11.56 -18.80 9.54
C THR A 454 12.66 -17.79 9.86
N VAL A 455 12.91 -16.85 8.96
CA VAL A 455 14.00 -15.87 9.08
C VAL A 455 13.47 -14.46 9.12
N VAL A 456 13.88 -13.69 10.13
CA VAL A 456 13.80 -12.24 10.17
C VAL A 456 15.23 -11.71 10.23
N ARG A 457 15.64 -10.93 9.21
CA ARG A 457 17.04 -10.54 9.08
C ARG A 457 17.19 -9.12 8.54
N ASN A 458 18.12 -8.36 9.12
CA ASN A 458 18.53 -7.03 8.65
C ASN A 458 17.33 -6.08 8.46
N CYS A 459 16.36 -6.13 9.38
CA CYS A 459 15.20 -5.24 9.37
C CYS A 459 15.39 -4.09 10.35
N GLU A 460 14.84 -2.94 10.03
CA GLU A 460 14.81 -1.78 10.90
C GLU A 460 13.38 -1.52 11.37
N LEU A 461 13.20 -1.35 12.68
CA LEU A 461 11.93 -1.06 13.33
C LEU A 461 12.04 0.29 14.01
N ARG A 462 11.31 1.30 13.53
CA ARG A 462 11.28 2.67 14.07
C ARG A 462 9.90 2.98 14.60
N HIS A 463 9.79 3.48 15.82
CA HIS A 463 8.51 3.86 16.44
C HIS A 463 7.44 2.76 16.29
N CYS A 464 7.84 1.51 16.51
CA CYS A 464 6.97 0.34 16.38
C CYS A 464 6.56 -0.17 17.76
N GLY A 465 5.38 -0.75 17.83
CA GLY A 465 4.78 -1.25 19.07
C GLY A 465 3.81 -0.24 19.65
N GLY A 466 2.65 -0.71 20.06
CA GLY A 466 1.60 0.12 20.60
C GLY A 466 0.38 -0.68 21.00
N PHE A 467 -0.79 -0.05 21.05
CA PHE A 467 -2.01 -0.67 21.55
C PHE A 467 -2.87 -1.20 20.43
N ASP A 468 -2.72 -2.50 20.16
CA ASP A 468 -3.40 -3.18 19.06
C ASP A 468 -4.91 -3.28 19.30
N HIS A 469 -5.70 -2.87 18.30
CA HIS A 469 -7.17 -2.86 18.29
C HIS A 469 -7.85 -2.26 19.53
N GLY A 470 -7.07 -1.68 20.46
CA GLY A 470 -7.55 -1.25 21.76
C GLY A 470 -7.68 -2.39 22.79
N TRP A 471 -7.03 -3.55 22.55
CA TRP A 471 -7.15 -4.74 23.42
C TRP A 471 -5.88 -5.05 24.19
N GLU A 472 -4.73 -4.99 23.53
CA GLU A 472 -3.45 -5.33 24.18
C GLU A 472 -2.29 -4.50 23.62
N TRP A 473 -1.21 -4.46 24.40
CA TRP A 473 0.02 -3.78 24.01
C TRP A 473 0.88 -4.75 23.19
N ARG A 474 1.43 -4.24 22.08
CA ARG A 474 2.38 -4.92 21.20
C ARG A 474 3.78 -4.36 21.38
N ALA A 475 4.78 -5.22 21.27
CA ALA A 475 6.19 -4.82 21.22
C ALA A 475 6.60 -4.46 19.78
N ALA A 476 7.76 -3.81 19.62
CA ALA A 476 8.30 -3.54 18.29
C ALA A 476 8.52 -4.82 17.49
N MET A 477 8.98 -5.90 18.13
CA MET A 477 8.99 -7.27 17.59
C MET A 477 8.33 -8.19 18.62
N GLN A 478 7.37 -8.99 18.17
CA GLN A 478 6.57 -9.82 19.07
C GLN A 478 6.45 -11.24 18.58
N PHE A 479 6.53 -12.18 19.54
CA PHE A 479 6.31 -13.61 19.35
C PHE A 479 5.08 -14.02 20.16
N CYS A 480 4.06 -14.55 19.49
CA CYS A 480 2.85 -15.10 20.10
C CYS A 480 2.74 -16.57 19.69
N LEU A 481 3.52 -17.43 20.35
CA LEU A 481 3.66 -18.83 19.98
C LEU A 481 2.93 -19.73 20.98
N ASP A 482 2.18 -20.71 20.50
CA ASP A 482 1.62 -21.80 21.30
C ASP A 482 2.76 -22.74 21.76
N ARG A 483 2.59 -23.36 22.91
CA ARG A 483 3.56 -24.34 23.47
C ARG A 483 3.90 -25.52 22.54
N LYS A 484 3.02 -25.85 21.60
CA LYS A 484 3.24 -26.88 20.58
C LYS A 484 4.12 -26.44 19.43
N SER A 485 4.34 -25.14 19.29
CA SER A 485 5.05 -24.54 18.16
C SER A 485 6.55 -24.38 18.41
N ILE A 486 7.03 -24.72 19.58
CA ILE A 486 8.43 -24.59 19.98
C ILE A 486 9.01 -26.02 20.08
N SER A 487 9.68 -26.44 19.05
CA SER A 487 10.47 -27.68 19.02
C SER A 487 11.96 -27.34 19.00
#